data_560a0e2e51874d1999e4d4c09f2242e3
#
_entry.id   560a0e2e51874d1999e4d4c09f2242e3
#
_cell.length_a   1.000
_cell.length_b   1.000
_cell.length_c   1.000
_cell.angle_alpha   90.00
_cell.angle_beta   90.00
_cell.angle_gamma   90.00
#
_symmetry.space_group_name_H-M   'P 1'
#
loop_
_entity.id
_entity.type
_entity.pdbx_description
1 polymer ?
#
loop_
_entity_poly.entity_id
_entity_poly.type
_entity_poly.pdbx_seq_one_letter_code
_entity_poly.pdbx_strand_id
1 'polypeptide(L)'
;MRLSELRTGEKGVIVKVLGHGGFRKRIVEMGFIKGKTVEVILNAPLKDPIKYRLLGYEISLRGQEADMIEVVSEQEARTMQNPYHGSITEDVPVPESELVALAKGKRRTINVALVGNPNCGKTSLFNIASGAHEHVGNYSGVTVDAKEGFFDFQGYHFRIVDLPGTYSLSAYTPEELYVRKHIIEETPDVIINVVDSSNLERNFYLTTQLIDMNVRMVIALNMYDELEASGNKLDYTQLSQLIGVPMVPTVCRRGEGVD
;
A
#
# COMPACT_ATOMS: atom_id res chain seq x y z
N MET A 1 7.08 -13.77 -11.32
CA MET A 1 7.69 -13.85 -12.66
C MET A 1 7.64 -12.48 -13.34
N ARG A 2 8.41 -12.27 -14.40
CA ARG A 2 8.38 -11.02 -15.18
C ARG A 2 7.33 -11.11 -16.28
N LEU A 3 6.76 -9.96 -16.65
CA LEU A 3 5.77 -9.90 -17.74
C LEU A 3 6.35 -10.38 -19.08
N SER A 4 7.64 -10.15 -19.33
CA SER A 4 8.37 -10.62 -20.52
C SER A 4 8.50 -12.15 -20.61
N GLU A 5 8.36 -12.86 -19.50
CA GLU A 5 8.47 -14.32 -19.43
C GLU A 5 7.20 -15.03 -19.84
N LEU A 6 6.06 -14.31 -19.89
CA LEU A 6 4.79 -14.88 -20.36
C LEU A 6 4.82 -15.18 -21.84
N ARG A 7 4.17 -16.30 -22.21
CA ARG A 7 4.05 -16.74 -23.60
C ARG A 7 2.77 -16.20 -24.25
N THR A 8 2.73 -16.19 -25.55
CA THR A 8 1.52 -15.84 -26.32
C THR A 8 0.30 -16.64 -25.85
N GLY A 9 -0.77 -15.94 -25.52
CA GLY A 9 -2.02 -16.48 -24.97
C GLY A 9 -2.03 -16.64 -23.45
N GLU A 10 -0.89 -16.48 -22.75
CA GLU A 10 -0.85 -16.54 -21.30
C GLU A 10 -1.32 -15.23 -20.68
N LYS A 11 -1.93 -15.37 -19.50
CA LYS A 11 -2.43 -14.26 -18.70
C LYS A 11 -1.69 -14.18 -17.37
N GLY A 12 -1.44 -12.96 -16.93
CA GLY A 12 -0.88 -12.69 -15.63
C GLY A 12 -1.58 -11.53 -14.95
N VAL A 13 -1.57 -11.52 -13.63
CA VAL A 13 -2.05 -10.40 -12.82
C VAL A 13 -0.85 -9.58 -12.38
N ILE A 14 -0.90 -8.27 -12.62
CA ILE A 14 0.19 -7.34 -12.28
C ILE A 14 0.30 -7.23 -10.77
N VAL A 15 1.48 -7.52 -10.24
CA VAL A 15 1.79 -7.39 -8.81
C VAL A 15 2.54 -6.10 -8.52
N LYS A 16 3.52 -5.78 -9.37
CA LYS A 16 4.39 -4.62 -9.15
C LYS A 16 4.96 -4.11 -10.47
N VAL A 17 5.03 -2.78 -10.60
CA VAL A 17 5.80 -2.11 -11.66
C VAL A 17 7.10 -1.63 -11.01
N LEU A 18 8.23 -2.12 -11.51
CA LEU A 18 9.56 -1.71 -11.09
C LEU A 18 10.00 -0.49 -11.89
N GLY A 19 11.08 0.15 -11.44
CA GLY A 19 11.60 1.35 -12.09
C GLY A 19 11.08 2.63 -11.44
N HIS A 20 11.65 3.76 -11.82
CA HIS A 20 11.46 5.07 -11.22
C HIS A 20 11.16 6.15 -12.26
N GLY A 21 10.62 7.28 -11.80
CA GLY A 21 10.46 8.49 -12.61
C GLY A 21 9.52 8.31 -13.81
N GLY A 22 9.92 8.91 -14.95
CA GLY A 22 9.09 9.00 -16.16
C GLY A 22 8.70 7.65 -16.77
N PHE A 23 9.55 6.63 -16.64
CA PHE A 23 9.24 5.27 -17.12
C PHE A 23 8.01 4.70 -16.38
N ARG A 24 8.05 4.70 -15.05
CA ARG A 24 6.99 4.15 -14.24
C ARG A 24 5.69 4.92 -14.42
N LYS A 25 5.75 6.26 -14.46
CA LYS A 25 4.60 7.11 -14.70
C LYS A 25 3.90 6.72 -16.02
N ARG A 26 4.68 6.59 -17.11
CA ARG A 26 4.16 6.18 -18.42
C ARG A 26 3.50 4.81 -18.39
N ILE A 27 4.13 3.81 -17.75
CA ILE A 27 3.60 2.44 -17.68
C ILE A 27 2.29 2.40 -16.88
N VAL A 28 2.21 3.15 -15.78
CA VAL A 28 0.99 3.27 -14.96
C VAL A 28 -0.11 4.01 -15.73
N GLU A 29 0.21 5.10 -16.45
CA GLU A 29 -0.72 5.83 -17.30
C GLU A 29 -1.28 4.96 -18.45
N MET A 30 -0.48 4.03 -18.96
CA MET A 30 -0.91 3.03 -19.94
C MET A 30 -1.81 1.94 -19.34
N GLY A 31 -2.06 1.96 -18.02
CA GLY A 31 -2.97 1.05 -17.35
C GLY A 31 -2.30 -0.18 -16.71
N PHE A 32 -0.97 -0.30 -16.72
CA PHE A 32 -0.25 -1.37 -16.02
C PHE A 32 -0.27 -1.11 -14.52
N ILE A 33 -1.42 -1.34 -13.89
CA ILE A 33 -1.68 -1.09 -12.48
C ILE A 33 -1.80 -2.44 -11.75
N LYS A 34 -1.32 -2.50 -10.51
CA LYS A 34 -1.43 -3.67 -9.65
C LYS A 34 -2.87 -4.19 -9.58
N GLY A 35 -3.02 -5.51 -9.66
CA GLY A 35 -4.31 -6.21 -9.64
C GLY A 35 -5.01 -6.29 -10.99
N LYS A 36 -4.50 -5.65 -12.05
CA LYS A 36 -5.06 -5.79 -13.40
C LYS A 36 -4.49 -6.99 -14.11
N THR A 37 -5.38 -7.69 -14.83
CA THR A 37 -4.98 -8.83 -15.68
C THR A 37 -4.44 -8.32 -17.01
N VAL A 38 -3.31 -8.85 -17.42
CA VAL A 38 -2.67 -8.60 -18.71
C VAL A 38 -2.54 -9.93 -19.46
N GLU A 39 -2.82 -9.92 -20.75
CA GLU A 39 -2.73 -11.07 -21.65
C GLU A 39 -1.67 -10.80 -22.72
N VAL A 40 -0.81 -11.77 -23.00
CA VAL A 40 0.14 -11.67 -24.12
C VAL A 40 -0.59 -12.06 -25.43
N ILE A 41 -0.72 -11.10 -26.32
CA ILE A 41 -1.39 -11.33 -27.63
C ILE A 41 -0.40 -11.90 -28.64
N LEU A 42 0.78 -11.33 -28.73
CA LEU A 42 1.79 -11.71 -29.69
C LEU A 42 3.19 -11.41 -29.19
N ASN A 43 4.03 -12.41 -29.25
CA ASN A 43 5.48 -12.21 -29.17
C ASN A 43 6.00 -12.07 -30.59
N ALA A 44 6.57 -10.89 -30.94
CA ALA A 44 7.25 -10.72 -32.23
C ALA A 44 8.36 -11.78 -32.41
N PRO A 45 8.77 -12.11 -33.65
CA PRO A 45 9.77 -13.18 -33.90
C PRO A 45 11.08 -13.02 -33.14
N LEU A 46 11.47 -11.79 -32.78
CA LEU A 46 12.64 -11.45 -31.95
C LEU A 46 12.26 -11.13 -30.49
N LYS A 47 11.02 -11.43 -30.08
CA LYS A 47 10.46 -11.08 -28.75
C LYS A 47 10.53 -9.57 -28.42
N ASP A 48 10.58 -8.68 -29.41
CA ASP A 48 10.61 -7.25 -29.21
C ASP A 48 10.05 -6.49 -30.43
N PRO A 49 8.99 -5.68 -30.26
CA PRO A 49 8.17 -5.51 -29.07
C PRO A 49 7.21 -6.68 -28.81
N ILE A 50 6.77 -6.83 -27.56
CA ILE A 50 5.73 -7.78 -27.16
C ILE A 50 4.40 -7.06 -27.10
N LYS A 51 3.35 -7.65 -27.67
CA LYS A 51 2.01 -7.10 -27.70
C LYS A 51 1.15 -7.68 -26.59
N TYR A 52 0.57 -6.83 -25.80
CA TYR A 52 -0.26 -7.17 -24.65
C TYR A 52 -1.68 -6.63 -24.83
N ARG A 53 -2.66 -7.32 -24.24
CA ARG A 53 -4.03 -6.81 -24.04
C ARG A 53 -4.22 -6.49 -22.57
N LEU A 54 -4.62 -5.25 -22.31
CA LEU A 54 -4.85 -4.73 -20.97
C LEU A 54 -6.04 -3.77 -21.00
N LEU A 55 -7.01 -3.95 -20.09
CA LEU A 55 -8.23 -3.12 -20.01
C LEU A 55 -9.00 -3.00 -21.34
N GLY A 56 -8.91 -4.03 -22.19
CA GLY A 56 -9.57 -4.02 -23.51
C GLY A 56 -8.76 -3.36 -24.63
N TYR A 57 -7.59 -2.79 -24.34
CA TYR A 57 -6.69 -2.17 -25.33
C TYR A 57 -5.51 -3.06 -25.65
N GLU A 58 -4.95 -2.92 -26.85
CA GLU A 58 -3.71 -3.55 -27.25
C GLU A 58 -2.56 -2.56 -27.11
N ILE A 59 -1.54 -2.96 -26.35
CA ILE A 59 -0.38 -2.13 -26.01
C ILE A 59 0.88 -2.93 -26.33
N SER A 60 1.88 -2.27 -26.93
CA SER A 60 3.18 -2.88 -27.19
C SER A 60 4.23 -2.32 -26.24
N LEU A 61 4.95 -3.22 -25.58
CA LEU A 61 6.10 -2.89 -24.75
C LEU A 61 7.36 -3.53 -25.32
N ARG A 62 8.50 -2.86 -25.17
CA ARG A 62 9.79 -3.48 -25.41
C ARG A 62 10.09 -4.54 -24.35
N GLY A 63 10.87 -5.56 -24.69
CA GLY A 63 11.24 -6.61 -23.76
C GLY A 63 11.79 -6.08 -22.44
N GLN A 64 12.70 -5.10 -22.50
CA GLN A 64 13.26 -4.45 -21.31
C GLN A 64 12.21 -3.73 -20.45
N GLU A 65 11.16 -3.17 -21.06
CA GLU A 65 10.07 -2.53 -20.34
C GLU A 65 9.16 -3.57 -19.66
N ALA A 66 8.90 -4.67 -20.35
CA ALA A 66 8.13 -5.79 -19.81
C ALA A 66 8.87 -6.49 -18.64
N ASP A 67 10.19 -6.53 -18.67
CA ASP A 67 11.03 -7.04 -17.58
C ASP A 67 10.89 -6.23 -16.27
N MET A 68 10.45 -4.98 -16.38
CA MET A 68 10.22 -4.13 -15.23
C MET A 68 8.82 -4.30 -14.62
N ILE A 69 8.01 -5.25 -15.10
CA ILE A 69 6.66 -5.51 -14.60
C ILE A 69 6.62 -6.93 -14.03
N GLU A 70 6.30 -7.02 -12.74
CA GLU A 70 6.11 -8.30 -12.05
C GLU A 70 4.65 -8.74 -12.17
N VAL A 71 4.46 -9.99 -12.53
CA VAL A 71 3.16 -10.64 -12.66
C VAL A 71 3.15 -12.00 -11.95
N VAL A 72 1.96 -12.45 -11.59
CA VAL A 72 1.68 -13.80 -11.08
C VAL A 72 0.57 -14.43 -11.91
N SER A 73 0.44 -15.75 -11.86
CA SER A 73 -0.68 -16.43 -12.52
C SER A 73 -2.03 -16.01 -11.88
N GLU A 74 -3.13 -16.16 -12.63
CA GLU A 74 -4.46 -15.86 -12.09
C GLU A 74 -4.80 -16.70 -10.84
N GLN A 75 -4.27 -17.93 -10.75
CA GLN A 75 -4.46 -18.80 -9.59
C GLN A 75 -3.71 -18.27 -8.37
N GLU A 76 -2.45 -17.89 -8.53
CA GLU A 76 -1.65 -17.27 -7.47
C GLU A 76 -2.24 -15.91 -7.05
N ALA A 77 -2.74 -15.13 -8.01
CA ALA A 77 -3.39 -13.85 -7.73
C ALA A 77 -4.67 -14.03 -6.89
N ARG A 78 -5.47 -15.05 -7.16
CA ARG A 78 -6.67 -15.35 -6.34
C ARG A 78 -6.30 -15.73 -4.91
N THR A 79 -5.23 -16.45 -4.72
CA THR A 79 -4.69 -16.76 -3.39
C THR A 79 -4.13 -15.51 -2.71
N MET A 80 -3.55 -14.57 -3.47
CA MET A 80 -3.04 -13.30 -2.97
C MET A 80 -4.14 -12.22 -2.78
N GLN A 81 -5.22 -12.28 -3.55
CA GLN A 81 -6.36 -11.35 -3.42
C GLN A 81 -7.23 -11.64 -2.20
N ASN A 82 -7.02 -12.75 -1.52
CA ASN A 82 -7.89 -13.15 -0.41
C ASN A 82 -7.13 -13.45 0.90
N PRO A 83 -6.33 -12.52 1.44
CA PRO A 83 -5.92 -12.65 2.83
C PRO A 83 -7.05 -12.32 3.81
N TYR A 84 -8.20 -11.74 3.33
CA TYR A 84 -9.27 -11.23 4.19
C TYR A 84 -10.67 -11.80 3.89
N HIS A 85 -10.85 -12.64 2.86
CA HIS A 85 -12.07 -13.40 2.58
C HIS A 85 -11.94 -14.90 2.92
N GLY A 86 -11.04 -15.25 3.82
CA GLY A 86 -11.10 -16.53 4.50
C GLY A 86 -12.21 -16.45 5.55
N SER A 87 -13.24 -17.30 5.41
CA SER A 87 -14.11 -17.64 6.53
C SER A 87 -13.24 -17.80 7.77
N ILE A 88 -13.63 -17.11 8.86
CA ILE A 88 -13.06 -17.33 10.19
C ILE A 88 -13.38 -18.79 10.55
N THR A 89 -12.50 -19.67 10.17
CA THR A 89 -12.34 -20.97 10.77
C THR A 89 -10.98 -20.93 11.42
N GLU A 90 -11.03 -20.79 12.76
CA GLU A 90 -10.02 -21.15 13.72
C GLU A 90 -8.56 -20.88 13.35
N ASP A 91 -7.90 -20.14 14.23
CA ASP A 91 -6.48 -19.93 14.32
C ASP A 91 -5.65 -21.10 13.79
N VAL A 92 -5.22 -21.01 12.53
CA VAL A 92 -4.02 -21.69 12.10
C VAL A 92 -2.92 -20.63 12.19
N PRO A 93 -2.11 -20.63 13.24
CA PRO A 93 -0.95 -19.76 13.29
C PRO A 93 -0.07 -20.19 12.12
N VAL A 94 0.12 -19.31 11.13
CA VAL A 94 1.23 -19.46 10.19
C VAL A 94 2.48 -19.55 11.06
N PRO A 95 3.23 -20.65 11.02
CA PRO A 95 4.37 -20.82 11.91
C PRO A 95 5.29 -19.62 11.72
N GLU A 96 5.59 -18.92 12.81
CA GLU A 96 6.49 -17.76 12.85
C GLU A 96 7.83 -18.08 12.17
N SER A 97 8.21 -19.36 12.14
CA SER A 97 9.37 -19.90 11.44
C SER A 97 9.30 -19.78 9.90
N GLU A 98 8.14 -19.87 9.26
CA GLU A 98 8.03 -19.71 7.80
C GLU A 98 8.10 -18.23 7.38
N LEU A 99 7.50 -17.33 8.15
CA LEU A 99 7.62 -15.89 7.94
C LEU A 99 9.07 -15.43 8.14
N VAL A 100 9.75 -15.95 9.16
CA VAL A 100 11.17 -15.66 9.44
C VAL A 100 12.09 -16.28 8.38
N ALA A 101 11.76 -17.45 7.80
CA ALA A 101 12.54 -18.07 6.75
C ALA A 101 12.43 -17.31 5.40
N LEU A 102 11.25 -16.80 5.08
CA LEU A 102 11.03 -15.93 3.90
C LEU A 102 11.74 -14.58 4.03
N ALA A 103 11.84 -14.05 5.26
CA ALA A 103 12.54 -12.79 5.56
C ALA A 103 14.07 -12.95 5.56
N LYS A 104 14.60 -14.08 6.04
CA LYS A 104 16.04 -14.34 6.04
C LYS A 104 16.67 -14.50 4.66
N GLY A 105 15.88 -14.83 3.65
CA GLY A 105 16.36 -15.01 2.27
C GLY A 105 16.60 -13.71 1.48
N LYS A 106 15.99 -12.61 1.87
CA LYS A 106 16.18 -11.29 1.25
C LYS A 106 16.04 -10.21 2.32
N ARG A 107 17.09 -9.41 2.56
CA ARG A 107 17.00 -8.15 3.30
C ARG A 107 16.05 -7.20 2.57
N ARG A 108 14.75 -7.40 2.72
CA ARG A 108 13.75 -6.58 2.08
C ARG A 108 13.30 -5.51 3.05
N THR A 109 13.57 -4.26 2.71
CA THR A 109 12.97 -3.13 3.40
C THR A 109 11.48 -3.08 3.07
N ILE A 110 10.64 -3.07 4.11
CA ILE A 110 9.19 -2.88 3.98
C ILE A 110 8.91 -1.39 4.00
N ASN A 111 8.36 -0.86 2.91
CA ASN A 111 8.01 0.55 2.79
C ASN A 111 6.60 0.78 3.31
N VAL A 112 6.49 1.61 4.33
CA VAL A 112 5.23 1.99 4.98
C VAL A 112 4.97 3.47 4.77
N ALA A 113 3.76 3.83 4.33
CA ALA A 113 3.34 5.23 4.27
C ALA A 113 2.23 5.48 5.29
N LEU A 114 2.41 6.53 6.10
CA LEU A 114 1.36 7.03 6.98
C LEU A 114 0.50 8.02 6.23
N VAL A 115 -0.80 7.77 6.18
CA VAL A 115 -1.81 8.61 5.55
C VAL A 115 -2.90 8.92 6.57
N GLY A 116 -3.49 10.08 6.53
CA GLY A 116 -4.60 10.43 7.42
C GLY A 116 -4.90 11.92 7.40
N ASN A 117 -6.02 12.27 8.01
CA ASN A 117 -6.46 13.66 8.10
C ASN A 117 -5.47 14.51 8.93
N PRO A 118 -5.45 15.84 8.74
CA PRO A 118 -4.74 16.71 9.66
C PRO A 118 -5.19 16.48 11.10
N ASN A 119 -4.23 16.45 12.02
CA ASN A 119 -4.44 16.31 13.48
C ASN A 119 -5.00 14.93 13.94
N CYS A 120 -5.06 13.92 13.11
CA CYS A 120 -5.46 12.55 13.52
C CYS A 120 -4.40 11.82 14.36
N GLY A 121 -3.25 12.44 14.64
CA GLY A 121 -2.15 11.83 15.41
C GLY A 121 -1.13 11.05 14.60
N LYS A 122 -1.11 11.24 13.29
CA LYS A 122 -0.20 10.57 12.34
C LYS A 122 1.28 10.77 12.71
N THR A 123 1.71 12.01 12.93
CA THR A 123 3.09 12.33 13.35
C THR A 123 3.41 11.75 14.73
N SER A 124 2.44 11.63 15.63
CA SER A 124 2.65 10.96 16.92
C SER A 124 2.96 9.49 16.74
N LEU A 125 2.21 8.81 15.87
CA LEU A 125 2.47 7.42 15.50
C LEU A 125 3.84 7.25 14.85
N PHE A 126 4.19 8.15 13.93
CA PHE A 126 5.49 8.18 13.28
C PHE A 126 6.64 8.27 14.30
N ASN A 127 6.55 9.21 15.25
CA ASN A 127 7.58 9.43 16.24
C ASN A 127 7.77 8.22 17.18
N ILE A 128 6.69 7.52 17.51
CA ILE A 128 6.77 6.29 18.32
C ILE A 128 7.44 5.17 17.52
N ALA A 129 7.01 4.96 16.27
CA ALA A 129 7.52 3.87 15.44
C ALA A 129 8.98 4.08 15.01
N SER A 130 9.37 5.31 14.63
CA SER A 130 10.72 5.61 14.16
C SER A 130 11.74 5.79 15.29
N GLY A 131 11.29 6.02 16.53
CA GLY A 131 12.17 6.34 17.65
C GLY A 131 13.02 7.57 17.38
N ALA A 132 14.32 7.52 17.80
CA ALA A 132 15.26 8.64 17.63
C ALA A 132 15.94 8.70 16.25
N HIS A 133 15.53 7.89 15.27
CA HIS A 133 16.17 7.77 13.95
C HIS A 133 15.37 8.49 12.87
N GLU A 134 15.09 9.78 13.07
CA GLU A 134 14.43 10.61 12.07
C GLU A 134 15.45 11.18 11.07
N HIS A 135 15.14 11.08 9.78
CA HIS A 135 15.73 11.90 8.74
C HIS A 135 14.63 12.75 8.09
N VAL A 136 14.77 14.07 8.21
CA VAL A 136 13.90 14.99 7.47
C VAL A 136 14.40 15.03 6.03
N GLY A 137 13.70 14.35 5.14
CA GLY A 137 13.97 14.37 3.70
C GLY A 137 13.12 15.44 3.04
N ASN A 138 13.71 16.55 2.61
CA ASN A 138 13.04 17.47 1.70
C ASN A 138 13.06 16.88 0.29
N TYR A 139 11.93 16.40 -0.18
CA TYR A 139 11.82 15.97 -1.58
C TYR A 139 11.85 17.19 -2.49
N SER A 140 12.85 17.22 -3.40
CA SER A 140 13.04 18.33 -4.32
C SER A 140 11.83 18.49 -5.26
N GLY A 141 11.21 19.66 -5.22
CA GLY A 141 10.20 20.09 -6.18
C GLY A 141 8.80 20.36 -5.63
N VAL A 142 8.53 20.13 -4.34
CA VAL A 142 7.27 20.50 -3.69
C VAL A 142 7.56 21.05 -2.29
N THR A 143 6.91 22.16 -1.93
CA THR A 143 7.05 22.82 -0.62
C THR A 143 6.30 22.05 0.50
N VAL A 144 6.32 20.71 0.44
CA VAL A 144 5.59 19.87 1.37
C VAL A 144 6.57 18.96 2.09
N ASP A 145 6.65 19.09 3.42
CA ASP A 145 7.56 18.31 4.26
C ASP A 145 6.98 16.92 4.52
N ALA A 146 7.61 15.89 3.96
CA ALA A 146 7.42 14.51 4.39
C ALA A 146 8.60 14.08 5.25
N LYS A 147 8.33 13.43 6.37
CA LYS A 147 9.35 12.88 7.26
C LYS A 147 9.55 11.41 6.95
N GLU A 148 10.79 10.98 6.98
CA GLU A 148 11.18 9.59 6.77
C GLU A 148 11.91 9.05 7.98
N GLY A 149 11.57 7.83 8.39
CA GLY A 149 12.20 7.14 9.50
C GLY A 149 12.44 5.67 9.19
N PHE A 150 13.33 5.06 9.96
CA PHE A 150 13.67 3.65 9.81
C PHE A 150 13.64 2.97 11.17
N PHE A 151 13.16 1.73 11.19
CA PHE A 151 13.20 0.90 12.39
C PHE A 151 13.28 -0.58 12.04
N ASP A 152 13.78 -1.38 12.96
CA ASP A 152 13.82 -2.82 12.85
C ASP A 152 12.83 -3.45 13.84
N PHE A 153 12.00 -4.37 13.35
CA PHE A 153 11.06 -5.08 14.19
C PHE A 153 10.94 -6.53 13.74
N GLN A 154 11.03 -7.47 14.67
CA GLN A 154 10.94 -8.93 14.42
C GLN A 154 11.82 -9.42 13.26
N GLY A 155 12.99 -8.82 13.05
CA GLY A 155 13.94 -9.20 12.01
C GLY A 155 13.65 -8.61 10.63
N TYR A 156 12.65 -7.74 10.51
CA TYR A 156 12.36 -6.95 9.32
C TYR A 156 12.91 -5.54 9.47
N HIS A 157 13.33 -4.98 8.33
CA HIS A 157 13.72 -3.58 8.26
C HIS A 157 12.57 -2.77 7.64
N PHE A 158 12.10 -1.75 8.35
CA PHE A 158 11.00 -0.88 7.92
C PHE A 158 11.50 0.51 7.56
N ARG A 159 10.97 1.04 6.47
CA ARG A 159 11.05 2.44 6.10
C ARG A 159 9.65 3.02 6.22
N ILE A 160 9.47 3.98 7.10
CA ILE A 160 8.19 4.64 7.35
C ILE A 160 8.25 6.08 6.87
N VAL A 161 7.22 6.53 6.15
CA VAL A 161 7.11 7.89 5.64
C VAL A 161 5.85 8.55 6.19
N ASP A 162 6.01 9.67 6.91
CA ASP A 162 4.89 10.49 7.38
C ASP A 162 4.49 11.46 6.27
N LEU A 163 3.39 11.16 5.58
CA LEU A 163 2.87 12.00 4.51
C LEU A 163 2.07 13.17 5.09
N PRO A 164 1.95 14.28 4.36
CA PRO A 164 1.12 15.41 4.77
C PRO A 164 -0.30 15.01 5.11
N GLY A 165 -0.89 15.69 6.10
CA GLY A 165 -2.29 15.48 6.45
C GLY A 165 -3.20 15.95 5.31
N THR A 166 -4.13 15.09 4.88
CA THR A 166 -5.10 15.41 3.84
C THR A 166 -6.47 14.84 4.14
N TYR A 167 -7.52 15.50 3.67
CA TYR A 167 -8.89 15.01 3.81
C TYR A 167 -9.36 14.19 2.60
N SER A 168 -8.68 14.32 1.48
CA SER A 168 -9.02 13.61 0.25
C SER A 168 -7.79 13.37 -0.63
N LEU A 169 -7.95 12.55 -1.66
CA LEU A 169 -6.95 12.32 -2.72
C LEU A 169 -7.38 12.93 -4.06
N SER A 170 -8.27 13.93 -4.02
CA SER A 170 -8.85 14.58 -5.21
C SER A 170 -7.84 15.42 -5.99
N ALA A 171 -6.66 15.69 -5.42
CA ALA A 171 -5.57 16.47 -6.02
C ALA A 171 -5.90 17.96 -6.29
N TYR A 172 -6.76 18.55 -5.45
CA TYR A 172 -7.04 19.98 -5.49
C TYR A 172 -6.02 20.83 -4.72
N THR A 173 -5.44 20.27 -3.65
CA THR A 173 -4.39 20.94 -2.89
C THR A 173 -3.02 20.33 -3.18
N PRO A 174 -1.93 21.07 -2.95
CA PRO A 174 -0.57 20.55 -3.09
C PRO A 174 -0.33 19.30 -2.23
N GLU A 175 -0.88 19.26 -1.01
CA GLU A 175 -0.78 18.15 -0.08
C GLU A 175 -1.49 16.90 -0.62
N GLU A 176 -2.74 17.06 -1.11
CA GLU A 176 -3.50 15.98 -1.71
C GLU A 176 -2.79 15.41 -2.95
N LEU A 177 -2.29 16.30 -3.80
CA LEU A 177 -1.54 15.91 -4.98
C LEU A 177 -0.27 15.13 -4.59
N TYR A 178 0.44 15.60 -3.57
CA TYR A 178 1.65 14.97 -3.08
C TYR A 178 1.37 13.57 -2.53
N VAL A 179 0.37 13.42 -1.64
CA VAL A 179 -0.01 12.14 -1.05
C VAL A 179 -0.42 11.15 -2.14
N ARG A 180 -1.29 11.56 -3.06
CA ARG A 180 -1.72 10.73 -4.19
C ARG A 180 -0.55 10.31 -5.07
N LYS A 181 0.33 11.24 -5.40
CA LYS A 181 1.52 10.98 -6.21
C LYS A 181 2.46 10.01 -5.51
N HIS A 182 2.70 10.18 -4.21
CA HIS A 182 3.53 9.28 -3.42
C HIS A 182 2.97 7.85 -3.41
N ILE A 183 1.67 7.69 -3.19
CA ILE A 183 1.03 6.37 -3.22
C ILE A 183 1.17 5.69 -4.58
N ILE A 184 1.02 6.43 -5.68
CA ILE A 184 1.07 5.89 -7.05
C ILE A 184 2.52 5.63 -7.50
N GLU A 185 3.44 6.55 -7.24
CA GLU A 185 4.80 6.49 -7.74
C GLU A 185 5.73 5.63 -6.87
N GLU A 186 5.66 5.80 -5.54
CA GLU A 186 6.49 5.05 -4.60
C GLU A 186 5.93 3.67 -4.26
N THR A 187 4.60 3.47 -4.45
CA THR A 187 3.87 2.22 -4.15
C THR A 187 4.35 1.55 -2.86
N PRO A 188 4.02 2.14 -1.70
CA PRO A 188 4.39 1.56 -0.42
C PRO A 188 3.87 0.11 -0.32
N ASP A 189 4.60 -0.74 0.39
CA ASP A 189 4.18 -2.14 0.60
C ASP A 189 2.90 -2.19 1.45
N VAL A 190 2.76 -1.25 2.40
CA VAL A 190 1.58 -1.08 3.27
C VAL A 190 1.32 0.41 3.52
N ILE A 191 0.05 0.79 3.55
CA ILE A 191 -0.40 2.10 4.03
C ILE A 191 -0.99 1.92 5.43
N ILE A 192 -0.57 2.74 6.38
CA ILE A 192 -1.27 2.89 7.66
C ILE A 192 -2.13 4.15 7.56
N ASN A 193 -3.44 3.96 7.46
CA ASN A 193 -4.39 5.06 7.48
C ASN A 193 -4.74 5.39 8.93
N VAL A 194 -4.22 6.51 9.41
CA VAL A 194 -4.47 6.98 10.79
C VAL A 194 -5.78 7.76 10.81
N VAL A 195 -6.73 7.27 11.56
CA VAL A 195 -8.10 7.76 11.66
C VAL A 195 -8.36 8.25 13.08
N ASP A 196 -8.90 9.45 13.22
CA ASP A 196 -9.40 9.96 14.47
C ASP A 196 -10.72 9.27 14.81
N SER A 197 -10.72 8.43 15.85
CA SER A 197 -11.87 7.64 16.29
C SER A 197 -13.01 8.50 16.83
N SER A 198 -12.72 9.70 17.31
CA SER A 198 -13.74 10.64 17.81
C SER A 198 -14.52 11.31 16.67
N ASN A 199 -14.00 11.24 15.43
CA ASN A 199 -14.61 11.88 14.26
C ASN A 199 -14.52 10.98 13.00
N LEU A 200 -15.09 9.78 13.10
CA LEU A 200 -15.00 8.74 12.08
C LEU A 200 -15.54 9.19 10.72
N GLU A 201 -16.72 9.80 10.67
CA GLU A 201 -17.39 10.17 9.42
C GLU A 201 -16.49 10.99 8.52
N ARG A 202 -15.85 12.01 9.08
CA ARG A 202 -14.93 12.87 8.33
C ARG A 202 -13.68 12.15 7.87
N ASN A 203 -13.16 11.23 8.68
CA ASN A 203 -11.93 10.51 8.37
C ASN A 203 -12.16 9.39 7.36
N PHE A 204 -13.34 8.76 7.37
CA PHE A 204 -13.66 7.67 6.46
C PHE A 204 -13.78 8.11 5.00
N TYR A 205 -13.98 9.38 4.71
CA TYR A 205 -13.95 9.86 3.33
C TYR A 205 -12.61 9.60 2.64
N LEU A 206 -11.49 9.88 3.30
CA LEU A 206 -10.16 9.53 2.81
C LEU A 206 -9.97 7.99 2.76
N THR A 207 -10.46 7.28 3.76
CA THR A 207 -10.39 5.83 3.85
C THR A 207 -11.04 5.16 2.63
N THR A 208 -12.25 5.61 2.22
CA THR A 208 -12.93 5.04 1.05
C THR A 208 -12.13 5.26 -0.24
N GLN A 209 -11.51 6.42 -0.40
CA GLN A 209 -10.65 6.68 -1.57
C GLN A 209 -9.41 5.79 -1.59
N LEU A 210 -8.82 5.50 -0.43
CA LEU A 210 -7.69 4.54 -0.33
C LEU A 210 -8.15 3.12 -0.68
N ILE A 211 -9.35 2.72 -0.27
CA ILE A 211 -9.95 1.43 -0.65
C ILE A 211 -10.15 1.36 -2.16
N ASP A 212 -10.68 2.42 -2.77
CA ASP A 212 -10.89 2.49 -4.23
C ASP A 212 -9.58 2.38 -5.02
N MET A 213 -8.48 2.86 -4.45
CA MET A 213 -7.14 2.69 -5.02
C MET A 213 -6.59 1.25 -4.90
N ASN A 214 -7.30 0.37 -4.20
CA ASN A 214 -6.92 -1.04 -3.99
C ASN A 214 -5.49 -1.20 -3.44
N VAL A 215 -5.11 -0.36 -2.48
CA VAL A 215 -3.81 -0.42 -1.79
C VAL A 215 -3.91 -1.33 -0.57
N ARG A 216 -2.81 -1.99 -0.22
CA ARG A 216 -2.74 -2.72 1.06
C ARG A 216 -2.74 -1.72 2.19
N MET A 217 -3.70 -1.85 3.09
CA MET A 217 -3.91 -0.85 4.13
C MET A 217 -4.28 -1.50 5.47
N VAL A 218 -3.84 -0.85 6.54
CA VAL A 218 -4.30 -1.07 7.91
C VAL A 218 -4.85 0.27 8.42
N ILE A 219 -5.95 0.24 9.15
CA ILE A 219 -6.51 1.44 9.78
C ILE A 219 -6.08 1.46 11.25
N ALA A 220 -5.35 2.52 11.63
CA ALA A 220 -5.06 2.82 13.03
C ALA A 220 -6.16 3.76 13.56
N LEU A 221 -7.04 3.22 14.40
CA LEU A 221 -8.12 3.96 15.07
C LEU A 221 -7.53 4.71 16.26
N ASN A 222 -6.93 5.88 16.01
CA ASN A 222 -6.28 6.67 17.04
C ASN A 222 -7.27 7.49 17.85
N MET A 223 -6.83 8.00 19.01
CA MET A 223 -7.70 8.69 19.98
C MET A 223 -8.86 7.82 20.44
N TYR A 224 -8.63 6.51 20.52
CA TYR A 224 -9.68 5.56 20.87
C TYR A 224 -10.21 5.78 22.29
N ASP A 225 -9.35 6.27 23.19
CA ASP A 225 -9.72 6.68 24.54
C ASP A 225 -10.70 7.90 24.56
N GLU A 226 -10.63 8.78 23.59
CA GLU A 226 -11.58 9.91 23.47
C GLU A 226 -12.95 9.41 22.99
N LEU A 227 -12.99 8.43 22.09
CA LEU A 227 -14.22 7.76 21.70
C LEU A 227 -14.89 7.11 22.89
N GLU A 228 -14.15 6.32 23.68
CA GLU A 228 -14.67 5.64 24.88
C GLU A 228 -15.13 6.65 25.95
N ALA A 229 -14.35 7.72 26.17
CA ALA A 229 -14.68 8.77 27.12
C ALA A 229 -15.98 9.52 26.75
N SER A 230 -16.31 9.60 25.45
CA SER A 230 -17.58 10.19 24.98
C SER A 230 -18.80 9.28 25.22
N GLY A 231 -18.61 8.07 25.75
CA GLY A 231 -19.65 7.07 25.96
C GLY A 231 -20.07 6.31 24.71
N ASN A 232 -19.40 6.57 23.58
CA ASN A 232 -19.65 5.86 22.33
C ASN A 232 -18.91 4.52 22.31
N LYS A 233 -19.50 3.55 21.61
CA LYS A 233 -18.89 2.24 21.40
C LYS A 233 -18.80 1.97 19.90
N LEU A 234 -17.63 1.56 19.44
CA LEU A 234 -17.39 1.15 18.08
C LEU A 234 -17.06 -0.35 18.05
N ASP A 235 -17.86 -1.13 17.37
CA ASP A 235 -17.48 -2.50 17.02
C ASP A 235 -16.54 -2.46 15.81
N TYR A 236 -15.27 -2.16 16.08
CA TYR A 236 -14.24 -2.08 15.04
C TYR A 236 -13.95 -3.44 14.41
N THR A 237 -14.22 -4.54 15.12
CA THR A 237 -14.06 -5.90 14.59
C THR A 237 -15.09 -6.16 13.49
N GLN A 238 -16.36 -5.88 13.76
CA GLN A 238 -17.41 -6.01 12.76
C GLN A 238 -17.18 -5.04 11.59
N LEU A 239 -16.80 -3.79 11.88
CA LEU A 239 -16.51 -2.79 10.86
C LEU A 239 -15.34 -3.21 9.97
N SER A 240 -14.27 -3.76 10.56
CA SER A 240 -13.12 -4.31 9.83
C SER A 240 -13.53 -5.43 8.87
N GLN A 241 -14.40 -6.33 9.32
CA GLN A 241 -14.94 -7.42 8.49
C GLN A 241 -15.80 -6.89 7.34
N LEU A 242 -16.64 -5.89 7.58
CA LEU A 242 -17.51 -5.29 6.57
C LEU A 242 -16.71 -4.56 5.47
N ILE A 243 -15.68 -3.85 5.86
CA ILE A 243 -14.85 -3.05 4.94
C ILE A 243 -13.75 -3.92 4.30
N GLY A 244 -13.39 -5.04 4.92
CA GLY A 244 -12.29 -5.89 4.46
C GLY A 244 -10.90 -5.30 4.70
N VAL A 245 -10.77 -4.42 5.70
CA VAL A 245 -9.51 -3.76 6.07
C VAL A 245 -9.26 -3.94 7.57
N PRO A 246 -8.08 -4.45 7.99
CA PRO A 246 -7.75 -4.58 9.40
C PRO A 246 -7.80 -3.23 10.12
N MET A 247 -8.34 -3.24 11.34
CA MET A 247 -8.44 -2.06 12.20
C MET A 247 -7.79 -2.35 13.54
N VAL A 248 -6.98 -1.42 14.02
CA VAL A 248 -6.28 -1.50 15.30
C VAL A 248 -6.60 -0.24 16.12
N PRO A 249 -7.25 -0.38 17.29
CA PRO A 249 -7.43 0.76 18.18
C PRO A 249 -6.08 1.19 18.76
N THR A 250 -5.81 2.50 18.73
CA THR A 250 -4.55 3.07 19.19
C THR A 250 -4.77 4.30 20.07
N VAL A 251 -3.87 4.52 21.02
CA VAL A 251 -3.77 5.77 21.78
C VAL A 251 -2.33 6.24 21.70
N CYS A 252 -1.96 6.85 20.57
CA CYS A 252 -0.57 7.21 20.28
C CYS A 252 0.07 8.05 21.38
N ARG A 253 -0.66 8.96 22.06
CA ARG A 253 -0.11 9.74 23.19
C ARG A 253 0.36 8.89 24.37
N ARG A 254 -0.08 7.63 24.48
CA ARG A 254 0.31 6.68 25.53
C ARG A 254 1.12 5.50 24.99
N GLY A 255 1.31 5.40 23.67
CA GLY A 255 1.94 4.25 23.02
C GLY A 255 1.09 2.98 22.99
N GLU A 256 -0.20 3.04 23.35
CA GLU A 256 -1.09 1.88 23.38
C GLU A 256 -1.49 1.48 21.95
N GLY A 257 -1.41 0.18 21.63
CA GLY A 257 -1.77 -0.39 20.33
C GLY A 257 -0.78 -0.08 19.19
N VAL A 258 0.46 0.28 19.53
CA VAL A 258 1.52 0.60 18.57
C VAL A 258 2.62 -0.47 18.55
N ASP A 259 2.56 -1.46 19.46
CA ASP A 259 3.53 -2.57 19.62
C ASP A 259 3.44 -3.60 18.49
#